data_72d76e76d666242c0713cb5db2b3c81c
#
_entry.id   72d76e76d666242c0713cb5db2b3c81c
#
_cell.length_a   1.000
_cell.length_b   1.000
_cell.length_c   1.000
_cell.angle_alpha   90.00
_cell.angle_beta   90.00
_cell.angle_gamma   90.00
#
_symmetry.space_group_name_H-M   'P 1'
#
loop_
_entity.id
_entity.type
_entity.pdbx_description
1 polymer ?
#
loop_
_entity_poly.entity_id
_entity_poly.type
_entity_poly.pdbx_seq_one_letter_code
_entity_poly.pdbx_strand_id
1 'polypeptide(L)'
;ADKALYKGHAIAAVAADSPHVAEQALALIQVDFEPLPSVLDGKEAMEPGAPILHPRLYLSEGVFFRPGGLLDESEDSTPSNVASHFDLELGDPEQGFAEADVVVERDFHTKTVHQGYIEPHTATARCDPDGRITIRDSAQGHFSMRDLTALVLDLPVSQIKVVPMEVGGGFGGKLHVFIEPVAALLSKKAGRPVKITLTRAEEFEGTGPTSAAHIHAKIGATKDGRI
;
A
#
# COMPACT_ATOMS: atom_id res chain seq x y z
N ALA A 1 15.60 -5.04 0.52
CA ALA A 1 15.10 -4.42 1.75
C ALA A 1 15.76 -5.14 2.93
N ASP A 2 16.14 -4.39 3.93
CA ASP A 2 16.83 -4.83 5.14
C ASP A 2 15.91 -4.76 6.38
N LYS A 3 14.64 -4.39 6.19
CA LYS A 3 13.68 -4.13 7.25
C LYS A 3 12.29 -4.67 6.89
N ALA A 4 11.71 -5.49 7.76
CA ALA A 4 10.29 -5.84 7.73
C ALA A 4 9.51 -4.76 8.50
N LEU A 5 8.48 -4.18 7.87
CA LEU A 5 7.77 -3.01 8.39
C LEU A 5 6.43 -3.35 9.04
N TYR A 6 5.88 -4.51 8.76
CA TYR A 6 4.59 -4.97 9.29
C TYR A 6 4.50 -6.50 9.29
N LYS A 7 3.56 -7.04 10.03
CA LYS A 7 3.26 -8.47 10.03
C LYS A 7 2.75 -8.89 8.65
N GLY A 8 3.31 -9.95 8.08
CA GLY A 8 3.01 -10.38 6.71
C GLY A 8 3.86 -9.72 5.62
N HIS A 9 4.80 -8.83 5.97
CA HIS A 9 5.75 -8.29 5.00
C HIS A 9 6.56 -9.43 4.36
N ALA A 10 6.54 -9.52 3.03
CA ALA A 10 7.19 -10.59 2.29
C ALA A 10 8.71 -10.58 2.51
N ILE A 11 9.25 -11.68 3.03
CA ILE A 11 10.69 -11.86 3.32
C ILE A 11 11.33 -12.76 2.29
N ALA A 12 10.68 -13.86 1.93
CA ALA A 12 11.18 -14.84 0.98
C ALA A 12 10.02 -15.45 0.19
N ALA A 13 10.34 -15.96 -0.99
CA ALA A 13 9.36 -16.64 -1.83
C ALA A 13 10.01 -17.86 -2.51
N VAL A 14 9.23 -18.92 -2.68
CA VAL A 14 9.65 -20.16 -3.31
C VAL A 14 8.71 -20.49 -4.47
N ALA A 15 9.29 -20.90 -5.60
CA ALA A 15 8.55 -21.52 -6.69
C ALA A 15 8.94 -23.00 -6.81
N ALA A 16 7.96 -23.87 -6.92
CA ALA A 16 8.13 -25.32 -7.08
C ALA A 16 7.11 -25.90 -8.07
N ASP A 17 7.24 -27.17 -8.41
CA ASP A 17 6.34 -27.85 -9.35
C ASP A 17 4.91 -28.07 -8.77
N SER A 18 4.73 -27.92 -7.46
CA SER A 18 3.42 -27.95 -6.81
C SER A 18 3.38 -27.04 -5.57
N PRO A 19 2.19 -26.56 -5.15
CA PRO A 19 2.04 -25.80 -3.92
C PRO A 19 2.58 -26.52 -2.68
N HIS A 20 2.32 -27.81 -2.57
CA HIS A 20 2.79 -28.63 -1.45
C HIS A 20 4.33 -28.65 -1.33
N VAL A 21 5.04 -28.82 -2.44
CA VAL A 21 6.51 -28.77 -2.44
C VAL A 21 7.01 -27.37 -2.11
N ALA A 22 6.31 -26.32 -2.57
CA ALA A 22 6.65 -24.95 -2.23
C ALA A 22 6.50 -24.68 -0.72
N GLU A 23 5.40 -25.14 -0.09
CA GLU A 23 5.18 -25.05 1.35
C GLU A 23 6.25 -25.79 2.16
N GLN A 24 6.59 -27.00 1.76
CA GLN A 24 7.68 -27.75 2.40
C GLN A 24 9.02 -27.00 2.30
N ALA A 25 9.32 -26.41 1.17
CA ALA A 25 10.55 -25.64 0.97
C ALA A 25 10.55 -24.34 1.78
N LEU A 26 9.41 -23.65 1.89
CA LEU A 26 9.25 -22.45 2.74
C LEU A 26 9.55 -22.77 4.21
N ALA A 27 9.11 -23.93 4.71
CA ALA A 27 9.34 -24.35 6.08
C ALA A 27 10.84 -24.60 6.42
N LEU A 28 11.69 -24.73 5.42
CA LEU A 28 13.14 -24.90 5.59
C LEU A 28 13.88 -23.55 5.65
N ILE A 29 13.22 -22.45 5.32
CA ILE A 29 13.84 -21.12 5.36
C ILE A 29 13.87 -20.65 6.81
N GLN A 30 15.06 -20.42 7.32
CA GLN A 30 15.28 -19.82 8.64
C GLN A 30 15.46 -18.32 8.50
N VAL A 31 14.76 -17.56 9.33
CA VAL A 31 14.84 -16.11 9.36
C VAL A 31 15.09 -15.66 10.80
N ASP A 32 16.19 -14.95 11.01
CA ASP A 32 16.49 -14.33 12.29
C ASP A 32 16.10 -12.84 12.22
N PHE A 33 15.32 -12.39 13.19
CA PHE A 33 14.86 -11.00 13.28
C PHE A 33 15.52 -10.29 14.47
N GLU A 34 16.02 -9.10 14.22
CA GLU A 34 16.33 -8.12 15.27
C GLU A 34 15.10 -7.22 15.46
N PRO A 35 14.40 -7.29 16.63
CA PRO A 35 13.24 -6.45 16.87
C PRO A 35 13.64 -4.97 16.96
N LEU A 36 12.97 -4.13 16.21
CA LEU A 36 13.12 -2.68 16.27
C LEU A 36 11.93 -2.04 17.01
N PRO A 37 12.07 -0.80 17.54
CA PRO A 37 10.94 -0.08 18.09
C PRO A 37 9.80 0.03 17.09
N SER A 38 8.60 -0.36 17.52
CA SER A 38 7.41 -0.33 16.68
C SER A 38 6.58 0.93 16.93
N VAL A 39 5.87 1.38 15.90
CA VAL A 39 4.89 2.46 15.97
C VAL A 39 3.60 1.92 15.38
N LEU A 40 2.51 1.91 16.16
CA LEU A 40 1.24 1.28 15.79
C LEU A 40 0.09 2.29 15.66
N ASP A 41 0.28 3.52 16.08
CA ASP A 41 -0.71 4.60 15.99
C ASP A 41 -0.18 5.76 15.14
N GLY A 42 -1.05 6.34 14.28
CA GLY A 42 -0.67 7.41 13.38
C GLY A 42 -0.32 8.72 14.11
N LYS A 43 -0.96 9.01 15.25
CA LYS A 43 -0.61 10.21 16.04
C LYS A 43 0.73 10.02 16.75
N GLU A 44 0.96 8.84 17.33
CA GLU A 44 2.25 8.51 17.95
C GLU A 44 3.39 8.57 16.90
N ALA A 45 3.12 8.17 15.67
CA ALA A 45 4.09 8.24 14.58
C ALA A 45 4.51 9.68 14.21
N MET A 46 3.68 10.67 14.50
CA MET A 46 3.92 12.09 14.23
C MET A 46 4.63 12.81 15.39
N GLU A 47 4.72 12.19 16.57
CA GLU A 47 5.33 12.81 17.74
C GLU A 47 6.84 13.01 17.55
N PRO A 48 7.41 14.09 18.13
CA PRO A 48 8.85 14.31 18.13
C PRO A 48 9.60 13.14 18.77
N GLY A 49 10.55 12.56 18.03
CA GLY A 49 11.35 11.42 18.50
C GLY A 49 10.74 10.05 18.22
N ALA A 50 9.60 9.98 17.56
CA ALA A 50 9.05 8.70 17.06
C ALA A 50 10.06 8.00 16.13
N PRO A 51 10.17 6.67 16.19
CA PRO A 51 11.04 5.92 15.28
C PRO A 51 10.65 6.16 13.81
N ILE A 52 11.60 6.51 12.96
CA ILE A 52 11.37 6.66 11.54
C ILE A 52 11.22 5.27 10.88
N LEU A 53 10.04 5.01 10.31
CA LEU A 53 9.73 3.72 9.71
C LEU A 53 10.41 3.57 8.34
N HIS A 54 10.34 4.60 7.51
CA HIS A 54 10.91 4.63 6.16
C HIS A 54 12.03 5.69 6.07
N PRO A 55 13.31 5.30 6.03
CA PRO A 55 14.42 6.27 6.02
C PRO A 55 14.50 7.13 4.75
N ARG A 56 13.73 6.80 3.71
CA ARG A 56 13.64 7.56 2.46
C ARG A 56 12.22 8.05 2.17
N LEU A 57 11.37 8.17 3.18
CA LEU A 57 10.08 8.82 3.07
C LEU A 57 10.23 10.25 3.57
N TYR A 58 9.87 11.19 2.72
CA TYR A 58 9.94 12.63 3.00
C TYR A 58 8.55 13.24 2.90
N LEU A 59 8.30 14.27 3.71
CA LEU A 59 7.04 15.00 3.68
C LEU A 59 6.85 15.66 2.32
N SER A 60 5.68 15.46 1.71
CA SER A 60 5.27 16.12 0.47
C SER A 60 4.16 17.12 0.76
N GLU A 61 4.43 18.41 0.52
CA GLU A 61 3.48 19.50 0.73
C GLU A 61 2.60 19.74 -0.51
N GLY A 62 1.30 19.98 -0.29
CA GLY A 62 0.36 20.38 -1.32
C GLY A 62 0.01 19.28 -2.35
N VAL A 63 0.40 18.04 -2.14
CA VAL A 63 0.14 16.93 -3.06
C VAL A 63 -0.88 15.97 -2.47
N PHE A 64 -2.11 16.01 -3.00
CA PHE A 64 -3.19 15.11 -2.56
C PHE A 64 -2.94 13.64 -2.95
N PHE A 65 -2.33 13.40 -4.11
CA PHE A 65 -2.02 12.06 -4.60
C PHE A 65 -0.84 12.07 -5.55
N ARG A 66 0.22 11.31 -5.23
CA ARG A 66 1.41 11.16 -6.07
C ARG A 66 1.68 9.68 -6.33
N PRO A 67 1.24 9.13 -7.47
CA PRO A 67 1.54 7.74 -7.84
C PRO A 67 3.05 7.55 -7.98
N GLY A 68 3.64 6.64 -7.21
CA GLY A 68 5.05 6.24 -7.32
C GLY A 68 6.08 7.30 -6.92
N GLY A 69 5.67 8.41 -6.32
CA GLY A 69 6.53 9.57 -6.10
C GLY A 69 6.73 9.99 -4.64
N LEU A 70 6.83 9.04 -3.71
CA LEU A 70 7.12 9.34 -2.30
C LEU A 70 8.61 9.55 -2.02
N LEU A 71 9.47 9.42 -3.01
CA LEU A 71 10.91 9.58 -2.87
C LEU A 71 11.31 10.89 -3.54
N ASP A 72 11.22 12.00 -2.84
CA ASP A 72 11.89 13.23 -3.23
C ASP A 72 13.27 13.21 -2.58
N GLU A 73 14.28 12.84 -3.36
CA GLU A 73 15.68 12.78 -2.93
C GLU A 73 16.34 14.16 -3.02
N SER A 74 15.72 15.21 -2.48
CA SER A 74 16.45 16.45 -2.29
C SER A 74 17.46 16.25 -1.14
N GLU A 75 18.71 16.68 -1.33
CA GLU A 75 19.80 16.50 -0.36
C GLU A 75 19.50 17.10 1.02
N ASP A 76 18.50 17.98 1.11
CA ASP A 76 18.08 18.69 2.32
C ASP A 76 16.83 18.08 3.01
N SER A 77 16.31 16.96 2.51
CA SER A 77 15.07 16.38 3.05
C SER A 77 15.33 15.53 4.28
N THR A 78 14.64 15.83 5.38
CA THR A 78 14.65 15.02 6.60
C THR A 78 13.60 13.92 6.49
N PRO A 79 13.94 12.62 6.72
CA PRO A 79 12.96 11.55 6.74
C PRO A 79 11.83 11.82 7.72
N SER A 80 10.60 11.48 7.32
CA SER A 80 9.38 11.71 8.10
C SER A 80 8.46 10.50 8.06
N ASN A 81 7.70 10.28 9.15
CA ASN A 81 6.57 9.35 9.14
C ASN A 81 5.31 9.98 8.52
N VAL A 82 5.31 11.30 8.27
CA VAL A 82 4.26 12.01 7.54
C VAL A 82 4.61 11.98 6.05
N ALA A 83 3.82 11.29 5.26
CA ALA A 83 4.06 11.15 3.84
C ALA A 83 3.59 12.37 3.03
N SER A 84 2.47 12.98 3.45
CA SER A 84 1.89 14.11 2.73
C SER A 84 1.10 14.99 3.68
N HIS A 85 1.13 16.28 3.44
CA HIS A 85 0.30 17.31 4.06
C HIS A 85 -0.41 18.13 2.97
N PHE A 86 -1.69 18.40 3.18
CA PHE A 86 -2.49 19.17 2.24
C PHE A 86 -3.49 20.06 2.97
N ASP A 87 -3.48 21.34 2.65
CA ASP A 87 -4.42 22.33 3.13
C ASP A 87 -5.31 22.83 1.98
N LEU A 88 -6.61 22.98 2.25
CA LEU A 88 -7.56 23.59 1.35
C LEU A 88 -8.46 24.54 2.13
N GLU A 89 -8.41 25.80 1.79
CA GLU A 89 -9.30 26.81 2.34
C GLU A 89 -10.16 27.42 1.23
N LEU A 90 -11.46 27.50 1.46
CA LEU A 90 -12.42 28.10 0.54
C LEU A 90 -13.31 29.08 1.31
N GLY A 91 -13.29 30.33 0.90
CA GLY A 91 -14.04 31.41 1.56
C GLY A 91 -13.37 31.86 2.87
N ASP A 92 -14.21 32.20 3.87
CA ASP A 92 -13.80 32.64 5.19
C ASP A 92 -14.49 31.80 6.27
N PRO A 93 -13.85 30.68 6.70
CA PRO A 93 -14.44 29.80 7.71
C PRO A 93 -14.64 30.49 9.07
N GLU A 94 -13.76 31.41 9.47
CA GLU A 94 -13.86 32.10 10.75
C GLU A 94 -15.10 33.04 10.78
N GLN A 95 -15.33 33.78 9.71
CA GLN A 95 -16.53 34.58 9.56
C GLN A 95 -17.79 33.70 9.54
N GLY A 96 -17.76 32.57 8.79
CA GLY A 96 -18.86 31.62 8.74
C GLY A 96 -19.23 31.07 10.12
N PHE A 97 -18.28 30.71 10.96
CA PHE A 97 -18.52 30.26 12.34
C PHE A 97 -19.04 31.39 13.23
N ALA A 98 -18.57 32.62 13.05
CA ALA A 98 -19.06 33.78 13.81
C ALA A 98 -20.53 34.14 13.47
N GLU A 99 -20.98 33.90 12.23
CA GLU A 99 -22.35 34.14 11.76
C GLU A 99 -23.30 32.96 12.04
N ALA A 100 -22.78 31.77 12.40
CA ALA A 100 -23.59 30.60 12.65
C ALA A 100 -24.42 30.69 13.93
N ASP A 101 -25.70 30.31 13.86
CA ASP A 101 -26.57 30.19 15.04
C ASP A 101 -26.26 28.96 15.89
N VAL A 102 -25.72 27.90 15.27
CA VAL A 102 -25.32 26.66 15.91
C VAL A 102 -23.97 26.21 15.36
N VAL A 103 -23.06 25.88 16.24
CA VAL A 103 -21.78 25.26 15.90
C VAL A 103 -21.66 23.90 16.62
N VAL A 104 -21.32 22.87 15.88
CA VAL A 104 -21.06 21.53 16.42
C VAL A 104 -19.63 21.15 16.08
N GLU A 105 -18.90 20.67 17.09
CA GLU A 105 -17.51 20.28 16.97
C GLU A 105 -17.33 18.90 17.60
N ARG A 106 -16.69 17.95 16.89
CA ARG A 106 -16.55 16.54 17.30
C ARG A 106 -15.26 15.95 16.76
N ASP A 107 -14.71 15.04 17.54
CA ASP A 107 -13.63 14.13 17.14
C ASP A 107 -14.20 12.75 16.82
N PHE A 108 -13.74 12.18 15.70
CA PHE A 108 -14.09 10.83 15.28
C PHE A 108 -12.83 10.01 15.06
N HIS A 109 -12.92 8.72 15.35
CA HIS A 109 -11.83 7.78 15.16
C HIS A 109 -12.33 6.55 14.42
N THR A 110 -11.64 6.15 13.36
CA THR A 110 -11.85 4.86 12.72
C THR A 110 -10.67 3.94 13.02
N LYS A 111 -10.92 2.63 12.99
CA LYS A 111 -9.87 1.63 13.14
C LYS A 111 -9.36 1.19 11.78
N THR A 112 -8.13 0.72 11.73
CA THR A 112 -7.61 -0.03 10.59
C THR A 112 -8.44 -1.30 10.41
N VAL A 113 -8.96 -1.53 9.20
CA VAL A 113 -9.78 -2.70 8.87
C VAL A 113 -9.40 -3.24 7.50
N HIS A 114 -9.35 -4.56 7.36
CA HIS A 114 -9.20 -5.19 6.07
C HIS A 114 -10.56 -5.26 5.35
N GLN A 115 -10.59 -5.07 4.03
CA GLN A 115 -11.81 -5.05 3.22
C GLN A 115 -12.57 -6.37 3.20
N GLY A 116 -11.91 -7.48 3.50
CA GLY A 116 -12.53 -8.79 3.71
C GLY A 116 -13.12 -9.43 2.45
N TYR A 117 -12.61 -9.10 1.25
CA TYR A 117 -13.05 -9.74 0.02
C TYR A 117 -12.79 -11.25 0.02
N ILE A 118 -13.68 -12.02 -0.64
CA ILE A 118 -13.64 -13.48 -0.63
C ILE A 118 -12.46 -14.02 -1.45
N GLU A 119 -12.19 -13.43 -2.60
CA GLU A 119 -11.09 -13.83 -3.47
C GLU A 119 -9.75 -13.29 -2.97
N PRO A 120 -8.77 -14.14 -2.57
CA PRO A 120 -7.42 -13.70 -2.26
C PRO A 120 -6.71 -13.13 -3.49
N HIS A 121 -5.65 -12.35 -3.29
CA HIS A 121 -4.77 -11.93 -4.38
C HIS A 121 -4.21 -13.15 -5.10
N THR A 122 -4.29 -13.11 -6.42
CA THR A 122 -3.78 -14.15 -7.29
C THR A 122 -3.12 -13.52 -8.51
N ALA A 123 -1.87 -13.88 -8.76
CA ALA A 123 -1.14 -13.46 -9.95
C ALA A 123 -0.45 -14.65 -10.61
N THR A 124 -0.49 -14.71 -11.93
CA THR A 124 0.29 -15.64 -12.73
C THR A 124 1.21 -14.86 -13.67
N ALA A 125 2.51 -14.97 -13.47
CA ALA A 125 3.51 -14.33 -14.31
C ALA A 125 4.23 -15.32 -15.22
N ARG A 126 4.55 -14.85 -16.43
CA ARG A 126 5.43 -15.52 -17.38
C ARG A 126 6.46 -14.54 -17.89
N CYS A 127 7.73 -14.89 -17.70
CA CYS A 127 8.85 -14.21 -18.31
C CYS A 127 9.28 -14.96 -19.56
N ASP A 128 9.28 -14.31 -20.71
CA ASP A 128 9.72 -14.86 -21.97
C ASP A 128 11.25 -14.73 -22.13
N PRO A 129 11.92 -15.51 -23.00
CA PRO A 129 13.37 -15.48 -23.19
C PRO A 129 13.91 -14.11 -23.62
N ASP A 130 13.08 -13.27 -24.24
CA ASP A 130 13.44 -11.90 -24.65
C ASP A 130 13.32 -10.87 -23.51
N GLY A 131 12.97 -11.32 -22.28
CA GLY A 131 12.83 -10.51 -21.09
C GLY A 131 11.48 -9.86 -20.90
N ARG A 132 10.52 -10.01 -21.81
CA ARG A 132 9.15 -9.53 -21.65
C ARG A 132 8.41 -10.36 -20.60
N ILE A 133 7.62 -9.68 -19.79
CA ILE A 133 6.86 -10.28 -18.70
C ILE A 133 5.37 -10.06 -18.94
N THR A 134 4.61 -11.14 -18.95
CA THR A 134 3.14 -11.09 -18.97
C THR A 134 2.62 -11.54 -17.62
N ILE A 135 1.80 -10.71 -16.98
CA ILE A 135 1.16 -10.98 -15.69
C ILE A 135 -0.34 -11.04 -15.93
N ARG A 136 -1.00 -12.05 -15.39
CA ARG A 136 -2.45 -12.18 -15.30
C ARG A 136 -2.80 -12.13 -13.83
N ASP A 137 -3.60 -11.16 -13.44
CA ASP A 137 -3.95 -10.90 -12.04
C ASP A 137 -5.43 -10.54 -11.86
N SER A 138 -5.89 -10.72 -10.64
CA SER A 138 -7.20 -10.28 -10.18
C SER A 138 -7.06 -8.95 -9.43
N ALA A 139 -6.73 -7.86 -10.15
CA ALA A 139 -6.49 -6.53 -9.59
C ALA A 139 -7.49 -5.49 -10.11
N GLN A 140 -7.59 -4.36 -9.40
CA GLN A 140 -8.52 -3.27 -9.72
C GLN A 140 -7.94 -2.22 -10.67
N GLY A 141 -6.60 -2.20 -10.87
CA GLY A 141 -5.92 -1.15 -11.64
C GLY A 141 -4.75 -1.70 -12.47
N HIS A 142 -5.01 -2.34 -13.62
CA HIS A 142 -3.99 -3.07 -14.40
C HIS A 142 -2.87 -2.19 -14.94
N PHE A 143 -3.13 -0.93 -15.25
CA PHE A 143 -2.09 0.03 -15.62
C PHE A 143 -1.19 0.36 -14.43
N SER A 144 -1.77 0.59 -13.25
CA SER A 144 -1.00 0.80 -12.02
C SER A 144 -0.18 -0.43 -11.65
N MET A 145 -0.75 -1.64 -11.78
CA MET A 145 -0.01 -2.90 -11.58
C MET A 145 1.20 -3.00 -12.51
N ARG A 146 1.04 -2.64 -13.79
CA ARG A 146 2.13 -2.61 -14.78
C ARG A 146 3.22 -1.64 -14.34
N ASP A 147 2.84 -0.39 -14.06
CA ASP A 147 3.78 0.70 -13.79
C ASP A 147 4.52 0.47 -12.46
N LEU A 148 3.81 0.04 -11.42
CA LEU A 148 4.42 -0.28 -10.12
C LEU A 148 5.28 -1.56 -10.17
N THR A 149 4.88 -2.58 -10.95
CA THR A 149 5.72 -3.77 -11.15
C THR A 149 7.02 -3.39 -11.86
N ALA A 150 6.95 -2.55 -12.88
CA ALA A 150 8.11 -2.06 -13.61
C ALA A 150 9.05 -1.28 -12.68
N LEU A 151 8.51 -0.40 -11.83
CA LEU A 151 9.25 0.37 -10.84
C LEU A 151 9.96 -0.56 -9.82
N VAL A 152 9.24 -1.53 -9.24
CA VAL A 152 9.80 -2.46 -8.24
C VAL A 152 10.91 -3.34 -8.82
N LEU A 153 10.78 -3.75 -10.07
CA LEU A 153 11.74 -4.62 -10.74
C LEU A 153 12.86 -3.86 -11.46
N ASP A 154 12.84 -2.52 -11.45
CA ASP A 154 13.74 -1.64 -12.20
C ASP A 154 13.81 -2.02 -13.69
N LEU A 155 12.62 -2.12 -14.30
CA LEU A 155 12.45 -2.49 -15.71
C LEU A 155 11.69 -1.40 -16.47
N PRO A 156 11.96 -1.25 -17.78
CA PRO A 156 11.12 -0.40 -18.63
C PRO A 156 9.66 -0.88 -18.63
N VAL A 157 8.71 0.04 -18.50
CA VAL A 157 7.26 -0.25 -18.51
C VAL A 157 6.86 -1.05 -19.77
N SER A 158 7.52 -0.80 -20.91
CA SER A 158 7.29 -1.51 -22.17
C SER A 158 7.59 -3.02 -22.13
N GLN A 159 8.34 -3.49 -21.12
CA GLN A 159 8.61 -4.91 -20.92
C GLN A 159 7.52 -5.63 -20.12
N ILE A 160 6.63 -4.90 -19.48
CA ILE A 160 5.57 -5.47 -18.63
C ILE A 160 4.22 -5.37 -19.34
N LYS A 161 3.54 -6.48 -19.45
CA LYS A 161 2.14 -6.56 -19.89
C LYS A 161 1.31 -7.14 -18.76
N VAL A 162 0.30 -6.39 -18.30
CA VAL A 162 -0.70 -6.90 -17.36
C VAL A 162 -2.00 -7.18 -18.14
N VAL A 163 -2.54 -8.37 -17.93
CA VAL A 163 -3.77 -8.84 -18.54
C VAL A 163 -4.83 -8.95 -17.46
N PRO A 164 -5.90 -8.16 -17.54
CA PRO A 164 -6.97 -8.22 -16.56
C PRO A 164 -7.67 -9.59 -16.55
N MET A 165 -7.89 -10.09 -15.34
CA MET A 165 -8.73 -11.24 -15.06
C MET A 165 -9.98 -10.77 -14.31
N GLU A 166 -10.94 -11.66 -14.10
CA GLU A 166 -12.10 -11.37 -13.26
C GLU A 166 -11.66 -11.12 -11.81
N VAL A 167 -12.36 -10.22 -11.11
CA VAL A 167 -12.04 -9.80 -9.75
C VAL A 167 -13.17 -10.18 -8.80
N GLY A 168 -12.91 -11.07 -7.88
CA GLY A 168 -13.84 -11.54 -6.84
C GLY A 168 -13.90 -10.65 -5.61
N GLY A 169 -13.94 -9.34 -5.81
CA GLY A 169 -13.93 -8.30 -4.79
C GLY A 169 -12.54 -7.69 -4.60
N GLY A 170 -12.50 -6.43 -4.17
CA GLY A 170 -11.27 -5.68 -3.92
C GLY A 170 -11.50 -4.49 -3.01
N PHE A 171 -12.55 -3.68 -3.26
CA PHE A 171 -12.98 -2.56 -2.42
C PHE A 171 -11.84 -1.59 -2.07
N GLY A 172 -10.93 -1.36 -3.04
CA GLY A 172 -9.72 -0.56 -2.85
C GLY A 172 -8.48 -1.35 -2.41
N GLY A 173 -8.63 -2.58 -1.90
CA GLY A 173 -7.51 -3.40 -1.43
C GLY A 173 -6.63 -3.98 -2.53
N LYS A 174 -7.13 -4.05 -3.78
CA LYS A 174 -6.39 -4.59 -4.93
C LYS A 174 -5.94 -3.50 -5.92
N LEU A 175 -5.59 -2.32 -5.43
CA LEU A 175 -5.10 -1.20 -6.24
C LEU A 175 -3.56 -1.12 -6.32
N HIS A 176 -2.85 -1.78 -5.41
CA HIS A 176 -1.38 -1.76 -5.31
C HIS A 176 -0.80 -3.14 -5.57
N VAL A 177 0.48 -3.18 -5.98
CA VAL A 177 1.21 -4.44 -6.18
C VAL A 177 1.61 -5.07 -4.85
N PHE A 178 1.42 -6.39 -4.75
CA PHE A 178 1.86 -7.21 -3.62
C PHE A 178 2.65 -8.42 -4.11
N ILE A 179 2.04 -9.27 -4.90
CA ILE A 179 2.60 -10.55 -5.36
C ILE A 179 3.07 -10.52 -6.81
N GLU A 180 2.65 -9.55 -7.61
CA GLU A 180 2.92 -9.47 -9.04
C GLU A 180 4.43 -9.36 -9.34
N PRO A 181 5.20 -8.47 -8.68
CA PRO A 181 6.65 -8.40 -8.88
C PRO A 181 7.35 -9.69 -8.43
N VAL A 182 6.86 -10.33 -7.37
CA VAL A 182 7.42 -11.58 -6.84
C VAL A 182 7.18 -12.72 -7.83
N ALA A 183 5.96 -12.87 -8.34
CA ALA A 183 5.63 -13.86 -9.36
C ALA A 183 6.46 -13.68 -10.64
N ALA A 184 6.65 -12.43 -11.07
CA ALA A 184 7.47 -12.08 -12.22
C ALA A 184 8.94 -12.47 -12.03
N LEU A 185 9.52 -12.13 -10.87
CA LEU A 185 10.91 -12.48 -10.54
C LEU A 185 11.12 -13.99 -10.44
N LEU A 186 10.20 -14.71 -9.79
CA LEU A 186 10.24 -16.16 -9.69
C LEU A 186 10.10 -16.82 -11.07
N SER A 187 9.22 -16.31 -11.93
CA SER A 187 9.09 -16.79 -13.32
C SER A 187 10.38 -16.61 -14.11
N LYS A 188 11.03 -15.45 -13.98
CA LYS A 188 12.33 -15.17 -14.60
C LYS A 188 13.40 -16.16 -14.12
N LYS A 189 13.45 -16.43 -12.80
CA LYS A 189 14.44 -17.38 -12.22
C LYS A 189 14.16 -18.83 -12.61
N ALA A 190 12.89 -19.24 -12.64
CA ALA A 190 12.49 -20.61 -12.96
C ALA A 190 12.50 -20.91 -14.46
N GLY A 191 12.49 -19.89 -15.35
CA GLY A 191 12.29 -20.05 -16.78
C GLY A 191 10.93 -20.65 -17.14
N ARG A 192 9.93 -20.54 -16.27
CA ARG A 192 8.58 -21.12 -16.36
C ARG A 192 7.54 -20.13 -15.85
N PRO A 193 6.26 -20.27 -16.26
CA PRO A 193 5.18 -19.54 -15.62
C PRO A 193 5.09 -19.87 -14.12
N VAL A 194 4.89 -18.85 -13.30
CA VAL A 194 4.71 -18.97 -11.85
C VAL A 194 3.39 -18.35 -11.45
N LYS A 195 2.59 -19.09 -10.68
CA LYS A 195 1.37 -18.63 -10.06
C LYS A 195 1.55 -18.51 -8.56
N ILE A 196 1.15 -17.37 -8.00
CA ILE A 196 1.05 -17.15 -6.56
C ILE A 196 -0.42 -16.87 -6.24
N THR A 197 -0.92 -17.53 -5.21
CA THR A 197 -2.22 -17.22 -4.61
C THR A 197 -1.99 -17.12 -3.10
N LEU A 198 -2.36 -15.99 -2.50
CA LEU A 198 -2.24 -15.81 -1.06
C LEU A 198 -3.20 -16.75 -0.32
N THR A 199 -2.75 -17.29 0.78
CA THR A 199 -3.64 -17.92 1.76
C THR A 199 -4.52 -16.86 2.42
N ARG A 200 -5.59 -17.27 3.10
CA ARG A 200 -6.44 -16.31 3.82
C ARG A 200 -5.69 -15.57 4.92
N ALA A 201 -4.74 -16.20 5.58
CA ALA A 201 -3.90 -15.57 6.58
C ALA A 201 -2.98 -14.51 5.96
N GLU A 202 -2.27 -14.85 4.90
CA GLU A 202 -1.41 -13.92 4.16
C GLU A 202 -2.21 -12.74 3.59
N GLU A 203 -3.45 -12.98 3.14
CA GLU A 203 -4.34 -11.92 2.66
C GLU A 203 -4.62 -10.87 3.74
N PHE A 204 -4.95 -11.30 4.96
CA PHE A 204 -5.23 -10.39 6.06
C PHE A 204 -4.00 -9.74 6.68
N GLU A 205 -2.86 -10.38 6.62
CA GLU A 205 -1.63 -9.92 7.27
C GLU A 205 -0.72 -9.13 6.33
N GLY A 206 -0.71 -9.48 5.03
CA GLY A 206 0.29 -9.03 4.07
C GLY A 206 -0.20 -7.99 3.06
N THR A 207 -1.50 -7.74 2.97
CA THR A 207 -2.06 -6.78 2.00
C THR A 207 -2.49 -5.47 2.66
N GLY A 208 -2.89 -4.48 1.84
CA GLY A 208 -3.21 -3.14 2.31
C GLY A 208 -4.61 -3.01 2.92
N PRO A 209 -4.75 -2.87 4.24
CA PRO A 209 -6.01 -2.54 4.86
C PRO A 209 -6.40 -1.08 4.61
N THR A 210 -7.66 -0.74 4.89
CA THR A 210 -8.09 0.65 5.05
C THR A 210 -7.44 1.21 6.31
N SER A 211 -6.73 2.33 6.19
CA SER A 211 -6.02 2.95 7.31
C SER A 211 -6.99 3.48 8.37
N ALA A 212 -6.54 3.47 9.62
CA ALA A 212 -7.19 4.22 10.68
C ALA A 212 -7.17 5.72 10.37
N ALA A 213 -8.16 6.45 10.83
CA ALA A 213 -8.23 7.89 10.70
C ALA A 213 -8.60 8.55 12.03
N HIS A 214 -7.98 9.70 12.31
CA HIS A 214 -8.39 10.65 13.32
C HIS A 214 -8.95 11.87 12.62
N ILE A 215 -10.20 12.18 12.89
CA ILE A 215 -10.94 13.25 12.20
C ILE A 215 -11.44 14.23 13.24
N HIS A 216 -11.01 15.49 13.13
CA HIS A 216 -11.62 16.60 13.84
C HIS A 216 -12.55 17.33 12.88
N ALA A 217 -13.81 17.44 13.23
CA ALA A 217 -14.83 18.08 12.39
C ALA A 217 -15.56 19.17 13.16
N LYS A 218 -15.67 20.34 12.53
CA LYS A 218 -16.44 21.48 13.01
C LYS A 218 -17.36 21.95 11.91
N ILE A 219 -18.62 22.11 12.22
CA ILE A 219 -19.65 22.57 11.29
C ILE A 219 -20.52 23.63 11.93
N GLY A 220 -20.76 24.73 11.23
CA GLY A 220 -21.65 25.79 11.62
C GLY A 220 -22.89 25.83 10.73
N ALA A 221 -24.03 26.19 11.28
CA ALA A 221 -25.26 26.41 10.50
C ALA A 221 -26.08 27.56 11.04
N THR A 222 -26.75 28.27 10.15
CA THR A 222 -27.75 29.30 10.47
C THR A 222 -29.15 28.66 10.60
N LYS A 223 -30.09 29.33 11.27
CA LYS A 223 -31.47 28.83 11.45
C LYS A 223 -32.24 28.66 10.15
N ASP A 224 -31.89 29.37 9.09
CA ASP A 224 -32.45 29.21 7.75
C ASP A 224 -31.79 28.08 6.93
N GLY A 225 -30.84 27.33 7.51
CA GLY A 225 -30.27 26.10 6.95
C GLY A 225 -29.07 26.31 6.04
N ARG A 226 -28.42 27.47 6.07
CA ARG A 226 -27.10 27.65 5.43
C ARG A 226 -26.02 27.05 6.30
N ILE A 227 -25.04 26.36 5.66
CA ILE A 227 -23.86 25.75 6.25
C ILE A 227 -22.64 26.53 5.83
#